data_22b1fc3a917a58e6f5f9d849bd645807
#
_entry.id   22b1fc3a917a58e6f5f9d849bd645807
#
_cell.length_a   1.000
_cell.length_b   1.000
_cell.length_c   1.000
_cell.angle_alpha   90.00
_cell.angle_beta   90.00
_cell.angle_gamma   90.00
#
_symmetry.space_group_name_H-M   'P 1'
#
loop_
_entity.id
_entity.type
_entity.pdbx_description
1 polymer ?
#
loop_
_entity_poly.entity_id
_entity_poly.type
_entity_poly.pdbx_seq_one_letter_code
_entity_poly.pdbx_strand_id
1 'polypeptide(L)'
;SRLGIAFFNTDEIYAVSASQPGQLSRAYMLGLATLPYFGWALGTLTGAVAGAVLPAVIRNGLGIAIYGMFLAIIVPPAKENVPIRVAVVIAAALSCALRFLPGLSAIPNGFAIVLCALAASVFCAVKYPIREAE
;
A
#
# COMPACT_ATOMS: atom_id res chain seq x y z
N SER A 1 17.48 -15.69 -8.47
CA SER A 1 17.41 -14.25 -8.62
C SER A 1 15.98 -13.64 -8.64
N ARG A 2 14.89 -14.42 -8.85
CA ARG A 2 13.51 -13.94 -8.65
C ARG A 2 13.26 -13.57 -7.19
N LEU A 3 13.79 -14.36 -6.26
CA LEU A 3 13.72 -14.10 -4.82
C LEU A 3 14.40 -12.78 -4.42
N GLY A 4 15.56 -12.46 -5.04
CA GLY A 4 16.23 -11.18 -4.78
C GLY A 4 15.42 -9.97 -5.24
N ILE A 5 14.74 -10.04 -6.40
CA ILE A 5 13.85 -8.97 -6.87
C ILE A 5 12.63 -8.85 -5.96
N ALA A 6 12.05 -9.99 -5.54
CA ALA A 6 10.89 -10.01 -4.65
C ALA A 6 11.18 -9.35 -3.29
N PHE A 7 12.42 -9.46 -2.80
CA PHE A 7 12.83 -8.82 -1.54
C PHE A 7 12.76 -7.27 -1.59
N PHE A 8 13.04 -6.69 -2.76
CA PHE A 8 13.00 -5.23 -2.96
C PHE A 8 11.63 -4.73 -3.44
N ASN A 9 10.66 -5.62 -3.66
CA ASN A 9 9.37 -5.25 -4.22
C ASN A 9 8.47 -4.64 -3.13
N THR A 10 8.26 -3.33 -3.23
CA THR A 10 7.25 -2.60 -2.46
C THR A 10 6.00 -2.38 -3.30
N ASP A 11 4.94 -1.84 -2.70
CA ASP A 11 3.70 -1.50 -3.39
C ASP A 11 3.92 -0.46 -4.50
N GLU A 12 4.80 0.51 -4.30
CA GLU A 12 5.15 1.51 -5.32
C GLU A 12 5.91 0.89 -6.49
N ILE A 13 6.90 0.03 -6.19
CA ILE A 13 7.67 -0.67 -7.23
C ILE A 13 6.74 -1.59 -8.02
N TYR A 14 5.83 -2.29 -7.34
CA TYR A 14 4.83 -3.12 -8.00
C TYR A 14 3.90 -2.30 -8.88
N ALA A 15 3.35 -1.18 -8.38
CA ALA A 15 2.46 -0.32 -9.13
C ALA A 15 3.11 0.23 -10.42
N VAL A 16 4.36 0.71 -10.32
CA VAL A 16 5.11 1.19 -11.50
C VAL A 16 5.43 0.05 -12.45
N SER A 17 5.83 -1.12 -11.95
CA SER A 17 6.15 -2.27 -12.79
C SER A 17 4.91 -2.81 -13.52
N ALA A 18 3.76 -2.86 -12.85
CA ALA A 18 2.50 -3.32 -13.42
C ALA A 18 1.92 -2.35 -14.46
N SER A 19 2.29 -1.07 -14.42
CA SER A 19 1.88 -0.08 -15.43
C SER A 19 2.67 -0.16 -16.74
N GLN A 20 3.80 -0.90 -16.77
CA GLN A 20 4.62 -1.03 -17.96
C GLN A 20 4.14 -2.18 -18.85
N PRO A 21 3.98 -1.97 -20.16
CA PRO A 21 3.60 -3.03 -21.07
C PRO A 21 4.74 -4.03 -21.29
N GLY A 22 4.40 -5.31 -21.39
CA GLY A 22 5.33 -6.38 -21.75
C GLY A 22 6.13 -6.97 -20.59
N GLN A 23 7.15 -7.77 -20.93
CA GLN A 23 8.01 -8.42 -19.94
C GLN A 23 9.14 -7.51 -19.48
N LEU A 24 9.23 -7.32 -18.18
CA LEU A 24 10.24 -6.46 -17.56
C LEU A 24 11.57 -7.21 -17.43
N SER A 25 12.66 -6.56 -17.81
CA SER A 25 14.00 -7.10 -17.61
C SER A 25 14.42 -7.04 -16.14
N ARG A 26 15.33 -7.93 -15.74
CA ARG A 26 15.91 -7.92 -14.39
C ARG A 26 16.64 -6.61 -14.09
N ALA A 27 17.35 -6.07 -15.08
CA ALA A 27 18.07 -4.82 -14.94
C ALA A 27 17.12 -3.63 -14.67
N TYR A 28 15.97 -3.61 -15.36
CA TYR A 28 14.94 -2.61 -15.13
C TYR A 28 14.39 -2.68 -13.70
N MET A 29 14.03 -3.89 -13.24
CA MET A 29 13.50 -4.08 -11.88
C MET A 29 14.50 -3.70 -10.78
N LEU A 30 15.78 -4.04 -10.96
CA LEU A 30 16.82 -3.64 -10.01
C LEU A 30 17.05 -2.12 -10.03
N GLY A 31 17.06 -1.50 -11.20
CA GLY A 31 17.14 -0.06 -11.34
C GLY A 31 15.97 0.66 -10.66
N LEU A 32 14.75 0.17 -10.91
CA LEU A 32 13.53 0.70 -10.29
C LEU A 32 13.56 0.60 -8.75
N ALA A 33 14.11 -0.48 -8.21
CA ALA A 33 14.22 -0.71 -6.76
C ALA A 33 15.31 0.14 -6.09
N THR A 34 16.35 0.53 -6.82
CA THR A 34 17.55 1.17 -6.26
C THR A 34 17.22 2.54 -5.64
N LEU A 35 16.51 3.40 -6.36
CA LEU A 35 16.16 4.74 -5.88
C LEU A 35 15.27 4.72 -4.63
N PRO A 36 14.16 3.97 -4.58
CA PRO A 36 13.34 3.86 -3.39
C PRO A 36 14.10 3.30 -2.18
N TYR A 37 14.95 2.29 -2.39
CA TYR A 37 15.74 1.69 -1.32
C TYR A 37 16.69 2.70 -0.63
N PHE A 38 17.49 3.41 -1.42
CA PHE A 38 18.36 4.44 -0.88
C PHE A 38 17.60 5.65 -0.36
N GLY A 39 16.53 6.05 -1.04
CA GLY A 39 15.65 7.13 -0.61
C GLY A 39 15.03 6.85 0.75
N TRP A 40 14.58 5.62 0.99
CA TRP A 40 14.04 5.21 2.28
C TRP A 40 15.12 5.17 3.37
N ALA A 41 16.28 4.59 3.09
CA ALA A 41 17.38 4.53 4.05
C ALA A 41 17.84 5.93 4.46
N LEU A 42 18.05 6.82 3.49
CA LEU A 42 18.42 8.22 3.74
C LEU A 42 17.29 9.00 4.43
N GLY A 43 16.05 8.79 4.00
CA GLY A 43 14.88 9.42 4.61
C GLY A 43 14.70 9.02 6.08
N THR A 44 14.91 7.74 6.40
CA THR A 44 14.87 7.24 7.78
C THR A 44 15.99 7.85 8.62
N LEU A 45 17.21 7.91 8.09
CA LEU A 45 18.34 8.51 8.79
C LEU A 45 18.12 10.01 9.04
N THR A 46 17.74 10.74 7.99
CA THR A 46 17.46 12.18 8.12
C THR A 46 16.26 12.45 9.02
N GLY A 47 15.20 11.63 8.94
CA GLY A 47 14.03 11.73 9.80
C GLY A 47 14.35 11.47 11.27
N ALA A 48 15.23 10.51 11.57
CA ALA A 48 15.67 10.22 12.93
C ALA A 48 16.48 11.39 13.52
N VAL A 49 17.36 12.01 12.73
CA VAL A 49 18.15 13.16 13.17
C VAL A 49 17.30 14.43 13.26
N ALA A 50 16.52 14.72 12.23
CA ALA A 50 15.70 15.93 12.16
C ALA A 50 14.48 15.86 13.09
N GLY A 51 13.95 14.68 13.36
CA GLY A 51 12.74 14.49 14.18
C GLY A 51 12.88 15.03 15.61
N ALA A 52 14.09 15.08 16.15
CA ALA A 52 14.37 15.66 17.46
C ALA A 52 14.33 17.21 17.45
N VAL A 53 14.55 17.84 16.29
CA VAL A 53 14.68 19.31 16.15
C VAL A 53 13.42 19.92 15.52
N LEU A 54 12.63 19.12 14.78
CA LEU A 54 11.44 19.58 14.08
C LEU A 54 10.33 20.02 15.04
N PRO A 55 9.74 21.22 14.83
CA PRO A 55 8.54 21.64 15.54
C PRO A 55 7.40 20.62 15.43
N ALA A 56 6.60 20.48 16.48
CA ALA A 56 5.50 19.53 16.55
C ALA A 56 4.51 19.66 15.38
N VAL A 57 4.25 20.90 14.93
CA VAL A 57 3.34 21.17 13.79
C VAL A 57 3.85 20.50 12.51
N ILE A 58 5.14 20.64 12.21
CA ILE A 58 5.75 20.03 11.00
C ILE A 58 5.75 18.52 11.13
N ARG A 59 6.14 17.98 12.28
CA ARG A 59 6.14 16.53 12.54
C ARG A 59 4.75 15.91 12.40
N ASN A 60 3.72 16.56 12.93
CA ASN A 60 2.35 16.11 12.78
C ASN A 60 1.86 16.20 11.32
N GLY A 61 2.22 17.27 10.60
CA GLY A 61 1.92 17.42 9.18
C GLY A 61 2.56 16.32 8.33
N LEU A 62 3.83 15.99 8.58
CA LEU A 62 4.51 14.88 7.91
C LEU A 62 3.87 13.52 8.22
N GLY A 63 3.38 13.31 9.45
CA GLY A 63 2.62 12.12 9.83
C GLY A 63 1.32 11.96 9.03
N ILE A 64 0.67 13.07 8.65
CA ILE A 64 -0.54 13.05 7.81
C ILE A 64 -0.19 12.81 6.34
N ALA A 65 0.96 13.27 5.88
CA ALA A 65 1.38 13.17 4.47
C ALA A 65 1.42 11.71 3.95
N ILE A 66 1.77 10.74 4.81
CA ILE A 66 1.80 9.31 4.45
C ILE A 66 0.40 8.80 4.05
N TYR A 67 -0.66 9.28 4.72
CA TYR A 67 -2.03 8.92 4.34
C TYR A 67 -2.43 9.54 3.01
N GLY A 68 -1.94 10.75 2.70
CA GLY A 68 -2.11 11.38 1.40
C GLY A 68 -1.47 10.57 0.27
N MET A 69 -0.30 9.99 0.51
CA MET A 69 0.37 9.09 -0.43
C MET A 69 -0.49 7.85 -0.73
N PHE A 70 -1.02 7.17 0.30
CA PHE A 70 -1.90 6.02 0.09
C PHE A 70 -3.16 6.38 -0.68
N LEU A 71 -3.78 7.52 -0.39
CA LEU A 71 -4.94 8.00 -1.15
C LEU A 71 -4.59 8.27 -2.62
N ALA A 72 -3.41 8.85 -2.89
CA ALA A 72 -2.95 9.11 -4.24
C ALA A 72 -2.75 7.81 -5.06
N ILE A 73 -2.36 6.72 -4.41
CA ILE A 73 -2.19 5.41 -5.05
C ILE A 73 -3.54 4.71 -5.28
N ILE A 74 -4.46 4.81 -4.31
CA ILE A 74 -5.71 4.04 -4.31
C ILE A 74 -6.81 4.72 -5.14
N VAL A 75 -6.92 6.06 -5.06
CA VAL A 75 -8.06 6.79 -5.64
C VAL A 75 -8.11 6.71 -7.18
N PRO A 76 -7.01 6.88 -7.94
CA PRO A 76 -7.06 6.80 -9.39
C PRO A 76 -7.57 5.44 -9.90
N PRO A 77 -6.99 4.29 -9.53
CA PRO A 77 -7.47 3.01 -10.01
C PRO A 77 -8.89 2.67 -9.50
N ALA A 78 -9.29 3.15 -8.33
CA ALA A 78 -10.64 2.96 -7.81
C ALA A 78 -11.70 3.74 -8.61
N LYS A 79 -11.33 4.87 -9.24
CA LYS A 79 -12.23 5.61 -10.14
C LYS A 79 -12.48 4.86 -11.45
N GLU A 80 -11.46 4.20 -11.97
CA GLU A 80 -11.49 3.55 -13.27
C GLU A 80 -12.02 2.11 -13.20
N ASN A 81 -11.78 1.40 -12.09
CA ASN A 81 -12.08 -0.02 -11.95
C ASN A 81 -13.11 -0.30 -10.86
N VAL A 82 -14.26 -0.86 -11.25
CA VAL A 82 -15.33 -1.23 -10.32
C VAL A 82 -14.88 -2.24 -9.25
N PRO A 83 -14.15 -3.33 -9.58
CA PRO A 83 -13.64 -4.27 -8.59
C PRO A 83 -12.77 -3.61 -7.52
N ILE A 84 -11.86 -2.71 -7.91
CA ILE A 84 -10.98 -2.00 -6.97
C ILE A 84 -11.81 -1.09 -6.06
N ARG A 85 -12.75 -0.35 -6.63
CA ARG A 85 -13.67 0.50 -5.85
C ARG A 85 -14.47 -0.29 -4.82
N VAL A 86 -14.99 -1.46 -5.22
CA VAL A 86 -15.72 -2.35 -4.32
C VAL A 86 -14.81 -2.86 -3.21
N ALA A 87 -13.58 -3.27 -3.51
CA ALA A 87 -12.59 -3.70 -2.51
C ALA A 87 -12.30 -2.60 -1.48
N VAL A 88 -12.08 -1.36 -1.94
CA VAL A 88 -11.82 -0.21 -1.07
C VAL A 88 -13.01 0.06 -0.15
N VAL A 89 -14.23 0.07 -0.68
CA VAL A 89 -15.45 0.30 0.11
C VAL A 89 -15.65 -0.80 1.14
N ILE A 90 -15.46 -2.06 0.78
CA ILE A 90 -15.60 -3.18 1.71
C ILE A 90 -14.54 -3.09 2.81
N ALA A 91 -13.27 -2.84 2.45
CA ALA A 91 -12.20 -2.70 3.44
C ALA A 91 -12.46 -1.55 4.42
N ALA A 92 -12.93 -0.39 3.92
CA ALA A 92 -13.29 0.75 4.74
C ALA A 92 -14.49 0.44 5.67
N ALA A 93 -15.54 -0.19 5.15
CA ALA A 93 -16.71 -0.57 5.93
C ALA A 93 -16.36 -1.57 7.04
N LEU A 94 -15.56 -2.59 6.72
CA LEU A 94 -15.06 -3.57 7.70
C LEU A 94 -14.18 -2.91 8.76
N SER A 95 -13.29 -2.02 8.36
CA SER A 95 -12.43 -1.28 9.29
C SER A 95 -13.25 -0.42 10.25
N CYS A 96 -14.26 0.29 9.75
CA CYS A 96 -15.19 1.04 10.58
C CYS A 96 -15.97 0.11 11.52
N ALA A 97 -16.49 -1.01 11.03
CA ALA A 97 -17.20 -1.97 11.84
C ALA A 97 -16.33 -2.51 12.98
N LEU A 98 -15.09 -2.93 12.69
CA LEU A 98 -14.15 -3.40 13.70
C LEU A 98 -13.81 -2.34 14.75
N ARG A 99 -13.79 -1.07 14.36
CA ARG A 99 -13.45 0.05 15.26
C ARG A 99 -14.61 0.43 16.17
N PHE A 100 -15.85 0.44 15.66
CA PHE A 100 -17.01 0.99 16.37
C PHE A 100 -17.92 -0.05 17.03
N LEU A 101 -17.81 -1.35 16.66
CA LEU A 101 -18.59 -2.38 17.33
C LEU A 101 -17.98 -2.75 18.70
N PRO A 102 -18.79 -2.70 19.76
CA PRO A 102 -18.35 -3.14 21.09
C PRO A 102 -17.97 -4.65 21.04
N GLY A 103 -16.82 -4.98 21.61
CA GLY A 103 -16.26 -6.35 21.60
C GLY A 103 -15.22 -6.61 20.51
N LEU A 104 -15.26 -5.92 19.36
CA LEU A 104 -14.27 -6.06 18.30
C LEU A 104 -13.13 -5.04 18.42
N SER A 105 -13.32 -3.98 19.17
CA SER A 105 -12.31 -2.94 19.45
C SER A 105 -11.09 -3.46 20.25
N ALA A 106 -11.16 -4.65 20.81
CA ALA A 106 -10.04 -5.32 21.47
C ALA A 106 -9.01 -5.90 20.49
N ILE A 107 -9.33 -5.99 19.19
CA ILE A 107 -8.42 -6.49 18.17
C ILE A 107 -7.32 -5.45 17.93
N PRO A 108 -6.01 -5.83 18.04
CA PRO A 108 -4.92 -4.93 17.73
C PRO A 108 -5.01 -4.40 16.29
N ASN A 109 -4.73 -3.10 16.10
CA ASN A 109 -4.88 -2.43 14.80
C ASN A 109 -4.19 -3.16 13.63
N GLY A 110 -3.02 -3.75 13.86
CA GLY A 110 -2.32 -4.51 12.83
C GLY A 110 -3.10 -5.73 12.33
N PHE A 111 -3.70 -6.50 13.24
CA PHE A 111 -4.57 -7.63 12.88
C PHE A 111 -5.85 -7.19 12.19
N ALA A 112 -6.45 -6.08 12.63
CA ALA A 112 -7.63 -5.53 12.00
C ALA A 112 -7.37 -5.17 10.53
N ILE A 113 -6.23 -4.52 10.23
CA ILE A 113 -5.82 -4.18 8.85
C ILE A 113 -5.69 -5.44 8.00
N VAL A 114 -4.98 -6.46 8.49
CA VAL A 114 -4.78 -7.72 7.76
C VAL A 114 -6.12 -8.42 7.48
N LEU A 115 -6.99 -8.50 8.48
CA LEU A 115 -8.31 -9.13 8.34
C LEU A 115 -9.18 -8.40 7.32
N CYS A 116 -9.22 -7.05 7.38
CA CYS A 116 -9.97 -6.25 6.41
C CYS A 116 -9.44 -6.42 4.99
N ALA A 117 -8.11 -6.41 4.82
CA ALA A 117 -7.47 -6.58 3.52
C ALA A 117 -7.75 -7.97 2.93
N LEU A 118 -7.59 -9.04 3.73
CA LEU A 118 -7.87 -10.40 3.29
C LEU A 118 -9.35 -10.59 2.94
N ALA A 119 -10.27 -10.14 3.79
CA ALA A 119 -11.69 -10.28 3.54
C ALA A 119 -12.13 -9.55 2.26
N ALA A 120 -11.68 -8.30 2.07
CA ALA A 120 -11.98 -7.54 0.87
C ALA A 120 -11.38 -8.18 -0.39
N SER A 121 -10.12 -8.65 -0.31
CA SER A 121 -9.42 -9.28 -1.43
C SER A 121 -10.07 -10.60 -1.83
N VAL A 122 -10.38 -11.47 -0.87
CA VAL A 122 -11.05 -12.75 -1.14
C VAL A 122 -12.43 -12.53 -1.75
N PHE A 123 -13.21 -11.61 -1.18
CA PHE A 123 -14.53 -11.27 -1.73
C PHE A 123 -14.44 -10.81 -3.20
N CYS A 124 -13.50 -9.91 -3.50
CA CYS A 124 -13.33 -9.41 -4.85
C CYS A 124 -12.77 -10.46 -5.80
N ALA A 125 -11.86 -11.32 -5.36
CA ALA A 125 -11.34 -12.42 -6.18
C ALA A 125 -12.42 -13.42 -6.58
N VAL A 126 -13.35 -13.71 -5.67
CA VAL A 126 -14.47 -14.62 -5.95
C VAL A 126 -15.51 -13.96 -6.87
N LYS A 127 -15.83 -12.68 -6.63
CA LYS A 127 -16.89 -11.99 -7.36
C LYS A 127 -16.45 -11.47 -8.73
N TYR A 128 -15.17 -11.12 -8.86
CA TYR A 128 -14.59 -10.55 -10.08
C TYR A 128 -13.33 -11.34 -10.49
N PRO A 129 -13.46 -12.63 -10.86
CA PRO A 129 -12.30 -13.43 -11.27
C PRO A 129 -11.69 -12.83 -12.52
N ILE A 130 -10.37 -12.63 -12.50
CA ILE A 130 -9.60 -12.25 -13.68
C ILE A 130 -9.59 -13.49 -14.59
N ARG A 131 -10.29 -13.44 -15.72
CA ARG A 131 -10.12 -14.44 -16.77
C ARG A 131 -8.83 -14.07 -17.49
N GLU A 132 -7.79 -14.89 -17.32
CA GLU A 132 -6.63 -14.81 -18.21
C GLU A 132 -7.17 -15.04 -19.63
N ALA A 133 -6.94 -14.08 -20.52
CA ALA A 133 -7.19 -14.27 -21.94
C ALA A 133 -6.14 -15.29 -22.42
N GLU A 134 -6.62 -16.52 -22.76
CA GLU A 134 -5.85 -17.52 -23.51
C GLU A 134 -5.46 -16.99 -24.89
#